data_9abd1c413faab3d02094faf112231085
#
_entry.id   9abd1c413faab3d02094faf112231085
#
_cell.length_a   1.000
_cell.length_b   1.000
_cell.length_c   1.000
_cell.angle_alpha   90.00
_cell.angle_beta   90.00
_cell.angle_gamma   90.00
#
_symmetry.space_group_name_H-M   'P 1'
#
loop_
_entity.id
_entity.type
_entity.pdbx_description
1 polymer ?
#
loop_
_entity_poly.entity_id
_entity_poly.type
_entity_poly.pdbx_seq_one_letter_code
_entity_poly.pdbx_strand_id
1 'polypeptide(L)'
;NLHVPAGTTVAIVGETGAGKSTLVNLACRFFEPTQGRILIDGVDYRERSQSWLHSALGYVLQSPHLFTGTIMENIRYGKLEATDEEVIEAAKIVSADQVAKRLEKGWQTDVGEGGDSMSTGEKQLISFARAVLADPAIFVLDEATSSIDTETEQLIQNAISYLLKDRTSFIIAHRLSTIRQADVILVVKAGKIIEQGTHEELLAQGGFYNKLYNSQFQAV
;
A
#
# COMPACT_ATOMS: atom_id res chain seq x y z
N ASN A 1 -7.59 10.55 19.61
CA ASN A 1 -6.40 11.18 19.00
C ASN A 1 -5.41 10.09 18.67
N LEU A 2 -4.80 10.18 17.49
CA LEU A 2 -3.74 9.29 17.02
C LEU A 2 -2.50 10.13 16.71
N HIS A 3 -1.33 9.65 17.11
CA HIS A 3 -0.04 10.22 16.72
C HIS A 3 0.76 9.12 16.03
N VAL A 4 1.27 9.42 14.84
CA VAL A 4 2.10 8.52 14.03
C VAL A 4 3.45 9.20 13.82
N PRO A 5 4.54 8.70 14.44
CA PRO A 5 5.87 9.21 14.18
C PRO A 5 6.29 9.00 12.71
N ALA A 6 7.16 9.87 12.20
CA ALA A 6 7.75 9.67 10.87
C ALA A 6 8.50 8.33 10.81
N GLY A 7 8.41 7.64 9.68
CA GLY A 7 9.05 6.33 9.48
C GLY A 7 8.31 5.15 10.10
N THR A 8 7.11 5.36 10.67
CA THR A 8 6.31 4.30 11.30
C THR A 8 5.41 3.61 10.29
N THR A 9 5.40 2.28 10.33
CA THR A 9 4.44 1.44 9.59
C THR A 9 3.21 1.17 10.44
N VAL A 10 2.04 1.64 9.99
CA VAL A 10 0.75 1.48 10.65
C VAL A 10 -0.11 0.48 9.90
N ALA A 11 -0.41 -0.67 10.48
CA ALA A 11 -1.40 -1.60 9.95
C ALA A 11 -2.81 -1.26 10.48
N ILE A 12 -3.78 -1.23 9.59
CA ILE A 12 -5.18 -0.95 9.92
C ILE A 12 -5.98 -2.23 9.68
N VAL A 13 -6.53 -2.79 10.74
CA VAL A 13 -7.29 -4.04 10.73
C VAL A 13 -8.72 -3.84 11.24
N GLY A 14 -9.61 -4.72 10.84
CA GLY A 14 -11.03 -4.68 11.25
C GLY A 14 -11.92 -5.35 10.23
N GLU A 15 -13.17 -5.59 10.58
CA GLU A 15 -14.16 -6.20 9.71
C GLU A 15 -14.42 -5.35 8.45
N THR A 16 -14.98 -5.98 7.42
CA THR A 16 -15.43 -5.24 6.22
C THR A 16 -16.48 -4.21 6.63
N GLY A 17 -16.37 -2.99 6.11
CA GLY A 17 -17.26 -1.88 6.48
C GLY A 17 -16.93 -1.20 7.82
N ALA A 18 -15.87 -1.61 8.53
CA ALA A 18 -15.47 -1.00 9.80
C ALA A 18 -15.02 0.47 9.71
N GLY A 19 -14.70 0.97 8.49
CA GLY A 19 -14.25 2.36 8.26
C GLY A 19 -12.75 2.49 8.00
N LYS A 20 -12.02 1.39 7.72
CA LYS A 20 -10.57 1.39 7.44
C LYS A 20 -10.19 2.30 6.27
N SER A 21 -10.81 2.10 5.11
CA SER A 21 -10.55 2.92 3.92
C SER A 21 -10.95 4.39 4.12
N THR A 22 -12.00 4.66 4.91
CA THR A 22 -12.38 6.04 5.25
C THR A 22 -11.28 6.73 6.07
N LEU A 23 -10.70 6.03 7.05
CA LEU A 23 -9.59 6.55 7.84
C LEU A 23 -8.39 6.90 6.96
N VAL A 24 -8.02 6.00 6.05
CA VAL A 24 -6.92 6.21 5.10
C VAL A 24 -7.23 7.36 4.14
N ASN A 25 -8.43 7.42 3.58
CA ASN A 25 -8.83 8.48 2.66
C ASN A 25 -8.82 9.87 3.32
N LEU A 26 -9.14 9.95 4.62
CA LEU A 26 -8.99 11.17 5.40
C LEU A 26 -7.50 11.52 5.59
N ALA A 27 -6.64 10.56 5.91
CA ALA A 27 -5.20 10.80 6.04
C ALA A 27 -4.57 11.30 4.73
N CYS A 28 -5.01 10.75 3.58
CA CYS A 28 -4.57 11.15 2.24
C CYS A 28 -5.23 12.43 1.70
N ARG A 29 -6.17 13.02 2.44
CA ARG A 29 -6.97 14.18 2.01
C ARG A 29 -7.75 13.94 0.71
N PHE A 30 -8.19 12.71 0.46
CA PHE A 30 -9.23 12.44 -0.54
C PHE A 30 -10.60 12.88 -0.04
N PHE A 31 -10.79 12.89 1.28
CA PHE A 31 -11.88 13.55 1.99
C PHE A 31 -11.31 14.43 3.10
N GLU A 32 -12.05 15.47 3.48
CA GLU A 32 -11.70 16.31 4.62
C GLU A 32 -12.59 16.00 5.83
N PRO A 33 -12.04 16.03 7.08
CA PRO A 33 -12.82 15.79 8.27
C PRO A 33 -13.84 16.91 8.47
N THR A 34 -15.08 16.56 8.79
CA THR A 34 -16.13 17.53 9.15
C THR A 34 -15.92 18.11 10.55
N GLN A 35 -15.21 17.37 11.41
CA GLN A 35 -14.82 17.79 12.76
C GLN A 35 -13.39 17.33 13.06
N GLY A 36 -12.69 18.10 13.88
CA GLY A 36 -11.30 17.83 14.21
C GLY A 36 -10.32 18.31 13.12
N ARG A 37 -9.08 17.83 13.21
CA ARG A 37 -8.00 18.22 12.28
C ARG A 37 -7.00 17.08 12.11
N ILE A 38 -6.32 17.08 10.99
CA ILE A 38 -5.19 16.20 10.69
C ILE A 38 -3.97 17.08 10.49
N LEU A 39 -2.93 16.79 11.27
CA LEU A 39 -1.68 17.54 11.22
C LEU A 39 -0.62 16.67 10.52
N ILE A 40 0.14 17.30 9.61
CA ILE A 40 1.36 16.72 9.02
C ILE A 40 2.50 17.68 9.40
N ASP A 41 3.48 17.15 10.10
CA ASP A 41 4.60 17.95 10.65
C ASP A 41 4.13 19.16 11.49
N GLY A 42 3.07 18.95 12.28
CA GLY A 42 2.50 19.95 13.17
C GLY A 42 1.60 21.00 12.50
N VAL A 43 1.45 20.98 11.18
CA VAL A 43 0.62 21.91 10.40
C VAL A 43 -0.67 21.23 9.96
N ASP A 44 -1.81 21.89 10.08
CA ASP A 44 -3.07 21.37 9.54
C ASP A 44 -2.93 21.22 8.02
N TYR A 45 -3.16 20.01 7.53
CA TYR A 45 -2.94 19.72 6.11
C TYR A 45 -3.85 20.54 5.17
N ARG A 46 -4.94 21.12 5.69
CA ARG A 46 -5.80 22.06 4.94
C ARG A 46 -5.14 23.41 4.65
N GLU A 47 -4.09 23.77 5.42
CA GLU A 47 -3.28 24.97 5.20
C GLU A 47 -2.23 24.78 4.09
N ARG A 48 -2.05 23.56 3.62
CA ARG A 48 -1.17 23.21 2.50
C ARG A 48 -1.98 22.99 1.22
N SER A 49 -1.34 23.13 0.06
CA SER A 49 -1.99 22.74 -1.19
C SER A 49 -2.20 21.21 -1.24
N GLN A 50 -3.26 20.77 -1.89
CA GLN A 50 -3.52 19.33 -2.11
C GLN A 50 -2.38 18.69 -2.93
N SER A 51 -1.86 19.43 -3.92
CA SER A 51 -0.73 19.00 -4.73
C SER A 51 0.53 18.74 -3.89
N TRP A 52 0.80 19.55 -2.87
CA TRP A 52 1.92 19.33 -1.95
C TRP A 52 1.83 17.98 -1.24
N LEU A 53 0.65 17.62 -0.73
CA LEU A 53 0.47 16.33 -0.05
C LEU A 53 0.53 15.18 -1.06
N HIS A 54 -0.17 15.30 -2.19
CA HIS A 54 -0.28 14.21 -3.15
C HIS A 54 1.05 13.94 -3.88
N SER A 55 1.92 14.94 -4.04
CA SER A 55 3.27 14.71 -4.59
C SER A 55 4.18 13.90 -3.66
N ALA A 56 3.89 13.90 -2.35
CA ALA A 56 4.62 13.11 -1.36
C ALA A 56 3.94 11.76 -1.04
N LEU A 57 2.80 11.46 -1.68
CA LEU A 57 1.96 10.29 -1.39
C LEU A 57 2.09 9.24 -2.49
N GLY A 58 2.47 8.03 -2.12
CA GLY A 58 2.34 6.83 -2.95
C GLY A 58 1.15 6.01 -2.51
N TYR A 59 0.22 5.73 -3.42
CA TYR A 59 -0.98 4.94 -3.11
C TYR A 59 -1.08 3.72 -4.03
N VAL A 60 -1.07 2.54 -3.45
CA VAL A 60 -1.34 1.28 -4.16
C VAL A 60 -2.70 0.74 -3.76
N LEU A 61 -3.58 0.67 -4.74
CA LEU A 61 -4.96 0.21 -4.58
C LEU A 61 -5.04 -1.31 -4.43
N GLN A 62 -6.09 -1.78 -3.75
CA GLN A 62 -6.45 -3.20 -3.64
C GLN A 62 -6.57 -3.88 -5.01
N SER A 63 -7.17 -3.20 -5.99
CA SER A 63 -7.21 -3.64 -7.39
C SER A 63 -6.23 -2.78 -8.19
N PRO A 64 -5.02 -3.29 -8.48
CA PRO A 64 -4.04 -2.51 -9.21
C PRO A 64 -4.56 -2.16 -10.60
N HIS A 65 -4.51 -0.86 -10.94
CA HIS A 65 -4.92 -0.35 -12.24
C HIS A 65 -3.70 0.02 -13.07
N LEU A 66 -3.67 -0.47 -14.32
CA LEU A 66 -2.70 -0.05 -15.32
C LEU A 66 -3.40 0.83 -16.35
N PHE A 67 -2.68 1.86 -16.79
CA PHE A 67 -3.14 2.72 -17.88
C PHE A 67 -2.83 2.06 -19.21
N THR A 68 -3.60 2.37 -20.24
CA THR A 68 -3.29 1.96 -21.62
C THR A 68 -1.90 2.43 -22.01
N GLY A 69 -1.12 1.54 -22.62
CA GLY A 69 0.27 1.78 -22.98
C GLY A 69 1.18 0.63 -22.59
N THR A 70 2.47 0.84 -22.63
CA THR A 70 3.48 -0.18 -22.35
C THR A 70 3.75 -0.38 -20.86
N ILE A 71 4.43 -1.48 -20.51
CA ILE A 71 4.92 -1.71 -19.13
C ILE A 71 5.83 -0.56 -18.70
N MET A 72 6.76 -0.13 -19.59
CA MET A 72 7.68 0.97 -19.34
C MET A 72 6.94 2.26 -19.00
N GLU A 73 5.95 2.64 -19.80
CA GLU A 73 5.14 3.84 -19.58
C GLU A 73 4.37 3.74 -18.26
N ASN A 74 3.78 2.59 -17.97
CA ASN A 74 3.05 2.38 -16.73
C ASN A 74 3.90 2.58 -15.47
N ILE A 75 5.14 2.16 -15.47
CA ILE A 75 6.06 2.40 -14.34
C ILE A 75 6.47 3.87 -14.31
N ARG A 76 6.74 4.48 -15.47
CA ARG A 76 7.15 5.89 -15.61
C ARG A 76 6.11 6.89 -15.11
N TYR A 77 4.84 6.51 -14.98
CA TYR A 77 3.83 7.35 -14.31
C TYR A 77 4.21 7.73 -12.87
N GLY A 78 5.11 6.99 -12.21
CA GLY A 78 5.64 7.35 -10.89
C GLY A 78 6.52 8.61 -10.93
N LYS A 79 7.24 8.83 -12.05
CA LYS A 79 8.12 9.99 -12.28
C LYS A 79 8.27 10.18 -13.78
N LEU A 80 7.52 11.12 -14.36
CA LEU A 80 7.40 11.27 -15.82
C LEU A 80 8.72 11.57 -16.52
N GLU A 81 9.64 12.30 -15.87
CA GLU A 81 10.96 12.64 -16.38
C GLU A 81 12.01 11.53 -16.17
N ALA A 82 11.64 10.37 -15.61
CA ALA A 82 12.58 9.29 -15.36
C ALA A 82 13.13 8.72 -16.68
N THR A 83 14.43 8.43 -16.70
CA THR A 83 15.06 7.72 -17.80
C THR A 83 14.62 6.26 -17.85
N ASP A 84 14.87 5.58 -18.98
CA ASP A 84 14.58 4.14 -19.10
C ASP A 84 15.36 3.33 -18.06
N GLU A 85 16.59 3.72 -17.76
CA GLU A 85 17.43 3.07 -16.76
C GLU A 85 16.85 3.20 -15.36
N GLU A 86 16.36 4.40 -14.95
CA GLU A 86 15.70 4.62 -13.66
C GLU A 86 14.44 3.76 -13.54
N VAL A 87 13.64 3.65 -14.60
CA VAL A 87 12.43 2.80 -14.64
C VAL A 87 12.79 1.33 -14.48
N ILE A 88 13.82 0.85 -15.21
CA ILE A 88 14.29 -0.53 -15.13
C ILE A 88 14.83 -0.86 -13.72
N GLU A 89 15.61 0.04 -13.12
CA GLU A 89 16.13 -0.17 -11.78
C GLU A 89 15.00 -0.22 -10.74
N ALA A 90 14.02 0.68 -10.81
CA ALA A 90 12.84 0.63 -9.93
C ALA A 90 12.07 -0.70 -10.09
N ALA A 91 11.94 -1.20 -11.31
CA ALA A 91 11.30 -2.47 -11.59
C ALA A 91 12.06 -3.67 -11.01
N LYS A 92 13.40 -3.67 -11.09
CA LYS A 92 14.25 -4.74 -10.52
C LYS A 92 14.10 -4.85 -9.01
N ILE A 93 14.00 -3.73 -8.31
CA ILE A 93 13.85 -3.69 -6.85
C ILE A 93 12.66 -4.52 -6.38
N VAL A 94 11.55 -4.48 -7.12
CA VAL A 94 10.31 -5.20 -6.78
C VAL A 94 10.08 -6.42 -7.68
N SER A 95 11.08 -6.87 -8.43
CA SER A 95 11.02 -8.01 -9.35
C SER A 95 9.99 -7.86 -10.47
N ALA A 96 9.52 -6.65 -10.78
CA ALA A 96 8.63 -6.38 -11.91
C ALA A 96 9.34 -6.56 -13.26
N ASP A 97 10.68 -6.52 -13.30
CA ASP A 97 11.49 -6.84 -14.49
C ASP A 97 11.29 -8.28 -14.99
N GLN A 98 10.93 -9.20 -14.11
CA GLN A 98 10.61 -10.58 -14.47
C GLN A 98 9.35 -10.66 -15.34
N VAL A 99 8.39 -9.75 -15.15
CA VAL A 99 7.19 -9.65 -15.99
C VAL A 99 7.63 -9.30 -17.43
N ALA A 100 8.42 -8.24 -17.60
CA ALA A 100 8.90 -7.84 -18.91
C ALA A 100 9.76 -8.92 -19.59
N LYS A 101 10.64 -9.61 -18.84
CA LYS A 101 11.52 -10.67 -19.38
C LYS A 101 10.78 -11.86 -19.95
N ARG A 102 9.57 -12.17 -19.46
CA ARG A 102 8.74 -13.29 -19.93
C ARG A 102 7.95 -12.99 -21.20
N LEU A 103 7.84 -11.73 -21.57
CA LEU A 103 7.02 -11.27 -22.69
C LEU A 103 7.86 -10.98 -23.93
N GLU A 104 7.34 -11.30 -25.11
CA GLU A 104 8.05 -11.19 -26.38
C GLU A 104 8.58 -9.77 -26.67
N LYS A 105 7.76 -8.74 -26.36
CA LYS A 105 8.12 -7.32 -26.56
C LYS A 105 8.82 -6.69 -25.34
N GLY A 106 9.08 -7.47 -24.29
CA GLY A 106 9.73 -6.98 -23.08
C GLY A 106 9.02 -5.76 -22.49
N TRP A 107 9.79 -4.74 -22.20
CA TRP A 107 9.31 -3.46 -21.64
C TRP A 107 8.31 -2.72 -22.54
N GLN A 108 8.33 -2.97 -23.85
CA GLN A 108 7.45 -2.37 -24.85
C GLN A 108 6.15 -3.18 -25.04
N THR A 109 5.89 -4.16 -24.19
CA THR A 109 4.63 -4.89 -24.20
C THR A 109 3.49 -3.97 -23.79
N ASP A 110 2.48 -3.86 -24.64
CA ASP A 110 1.24 -3.15 -24.35
C ASP A 110 0.42 -3.94 -23.33
N VAL A 111 0.03 -3.30 -22.24
CA VAL A 111 -0.72 -3.95 -21.16
C VAL A 111 -2.23 -4.01 -21.43
N GLY A 112 -2.72 -3.35 -22.46
CA GLY A 112 -4.14 -3.26 -22.78
C GLY A 112 -4.90 -2.28 -21.88
N GLU A 113 -6.20 -2.18 -22.09
CA GLU A 113 -7.08 -1.35 -21.28
C GLU A 113 -7.19 -1.92 -19.86
N GLY A 114 -6.86 -1.13 -18.84
CA GLY A 114 -6.86 -1.59 -17.45
C GLY A 114 -5.86 -2.71 -17.14
N GLY A 115 -4.93 -3.01 -18.06
CA GLY A 115 -3.97 -4.10 -17.93
C GLY A 115 -4.58 -5.48 -18.22
N ASP A 116 -5.56 -5.60 -19.09
CA ASP A 116 -6.30 -6.85 -19.35
C ASP A 116 -5.41 -8.01 -19.81
N SER A 117 -4.25 -7.72 -20.41
CA SER A 117 -3.27 -8.74 -20.82
C SER A 117 -2.40 -9.28 -19.67
N MET A 118 -2.54 -8.74 -18.45
CA MET A 118 -1.70 -9.05 -17.29
C MET A 118 -2.49 -9.77 -16.19
N SER A 119 -1.87 -10.70 -15.49
CA SER A 119 -2.41 -11.29 -14.27
C SER A 119 -2.48 -10.26 -13.15
N THR A 120 -3.28 -10.51 -12.12
CA THR A 120 -3.40 -9.63 -10.94
C THR A 120 -2.06 -9.40 -10.26
N GLY A 121 -1.24 -10.44 -10.11
CA GLY A 121 0.10 -10.34 -9.52
C GLY A 121 1.06 -9.49 -10.35
N GLU A 122 1.05 -9.64 -11.67
CA GLU A 122 1.86 -8.82 -12.57
C GLU A 122 1.46 -7.35 -12.53
N LYS A 123 0.16 -7.05 -12.53
CA LYS A 123 -0.35 -5.67 -12.33
C LYS A 123 0.14 -5.09 -11.00
N GLN A 124 0.15 -5.90 -9.95
CA GLN A 124 0.59 -5.47 -8.62
C GLN A 124 2.08 -5.15 -8.58
N LEU A 125 2.92 -6.01 -9.16
CA LEU A 125 4.37 -5.77 -9.27
C LEU A 125 4.69 -4.50 -10.08
N ILE A 126 4.00 -4.28 -11.22
CA ILE A 126 4.13 -3.05 -12.02
C ILE A 126 3.71 -1.82 -11.21
N SER A 127 2.62 -1.91 -10.44
CA SER A 127 2.17 -0.82 -9.57
C SER A 127 3.15 -0.54 -8.43
N PHE A 128 3.80 -1.56 -7.89
CA PHE A 128 4.88 -1.40 -6.92
C PHE A 128 6.11 -0.74 -7.52
N ALA A 129 6.51 -1.11 -8.74
CA ALA A 129 7.61 -0.46 -9.46
C ALA A 129 7.34 1.04 -9.68
N ARG A 130 6.09 1.39 -10.01
CA ARG A 130 5.62 2.79 -10.09
C ARG A 130 5.80 3.51 -8.76
N ALA A 131 5.43 2.87 -7.64
CA ALA A 131 5.57 3.43 -6.31
C ALA A 131 7.05 3.57 -5.88
N VAL A 132 7.91 2.61 -6.22
CA VAL A 132 9.36 2.72 -6.00
C VAL A 132 9.94 3.91 -6.75
N LEU A 133 9.59 4.06 -8.04
CA LEU A 133 10.09 5.16 -8.88
C LEU A 133 9.64 6.53 -8.40
N ALA A 134 8.43 6.62 -7.82
CA ALA A 134 7.90 7.86 -7.24
C ALA A 134 8.58 8.25 -5.93
N ASP A 135 9.16 7.29 -5.21
CA ASP A 135 9.84 7.46 -3.90
C ASP A 135 9.06 8.36 -2.91
N PRO A 136 7.83 8.00 -2.55
CA PRO A 136 6.98 8.85 -1.75
C PRO A 136 7.42 8.87 -0.28
N ALA A 137 7.24 10.02 0.42
CA ALA A 137 7.46 10.14 1.86
C ALA A 137 6.38 9.42 2.69
N ILE A 138 5.15 9.37 2.18
CA ILE A 138 4.02 8.65 2.78
C ILE A 138 3.57 7.58 1.80
N PHE A 139 3.52 6.33 2.27
CA PHE A 139 3.10 5.20 1.46
C PHE A 139 1.79 4.61 1.99
N VAL A 140 0.85 4.35 1.09
CA VAL A 140 -0.43 3.74 1.41
C VAL A 140 -0.62 2.49 0.58
N LEU A 141 -0.91 1.39 1.25
CA LEU A 141 -1.22 0.11 0.64
C LEU A 141 -2.59 -0.37 1.08
N ASP A 142 -3.50 -0.53 0.13
CA ASP A 142 -4.74 -1.29 0.35
C ASP A 142 -4.51 -2.71 -0.17
N GLU A 143 -4.31 -3.66 0.76
CA GLU A 143 -3.84 -5.00 0.42
C GLU A 143 -4.97 -5.87 -0.14
N ALA A 144 -4.73 -6.51 -1.29
CA ALA A 144 -5.69 -7.41 -1.90
C ALA A 144 -5.71 -8.80 -1.21
N THR A 145 -6.91 -9.40 -1.18
CA THR A 145 -7.13 -10.79 -0.73
C THR A 145 -7.16 -11.81 -1.87
N SER A 146 -6.78 -11.39 -3.09
CA SER A 146 -6.87 -12.24 -4.29
C SER A 146 -5.96 -13.46 -4.21
N SER A 147 -6.42 -14.58 -4.76
CA SER A 147 -5.60 -15.77 -4.95
C SER A 147 -4.53 -15.48 -6.01
N ILE A 148 -3.28 -15.48 -5.59
CA ILE A 148 -2.09 -15.32 -6.42
C ILE A 148 -1.28 -16.63 -6.25
N ASP A 149 -0.57 -17.04 -7.29
CA ASP A 149 0.32 -18.20 -7.17
C ASP A 149 1.45 -17.95 -6.16
N THR A 150 1.98 -19.01 -5.57
CA THR A 150 2.93 -18.93 -4.45
C THR A 150 4.23 -18.20 -4.81
N GLU A 151 4.71 -18.33 -6.05
CA GLU A 151 5.94 -17.67 -6.49
C GLU A 151 5.74 -16.15 -6.59
N THR A 152 4.70 -15.73 -7.27
CA THR A 152 4.32 -14.31 -7.39
C THR A 152 3.99 -13.71 -6.02
N GLU A 153 3.34 -14.48 -5.14
CA GLU A 153 3.06 -14.06 -3.75
C GLU A 153 4.34 -13.69 -3.00
N GLN A 154 5.39 -14.51 -3.11
CA GLN A 154 6.67 -14.22 -2.46
C GLN A 154 7.32 -12.95 -3.01
N LEU A 155 7.24 -12.72 -4.32
CA LEU A 155 7.76 -11.47 -4.94
C LEU A 155 7.00 -10.24 -4.41
N ILE A 156 5.69 -10.34 -4.28
CA ILE A 156 4.83 -9.30 -3.74
C ILE A 156 5.19 -8.99 -2.28
N GLN A 157 5.39 -10.01 -1.44
CA GLN A 157 5.78 -9.82 -0.03
C GLN A 157 7.15 -9.12 0.09
N ASN A 158 8.11 -9.52 -0.73
CA ASN A 158 9.43 -8.87 -0.77
C ASN A 158 9.33 -7.40 -1.20
N ALA A 159 8.50 -7.12 -2.21
CA ALA A 159 8.24 -5.76 -2.69
C ALA A 159 7.58 -4.89 -1.61
N ILE A 160 6.57 -5.42 -0.90
CA ILE A 160 5.92 -4.74 0.23
C ILE A 160 6.96 -4.42 1.31
N SER A 161 7.77 -5.40 1.73
CA SER A 161 8.80 -5.19 2.75
C SER A 161 9.81 -4.10 2.36
N TYR A 162 10.16 -4.00 1.07
CA TYR A 162 11.02 -2.92 0.57
C TYR A 162 10.30 -1.56 0.63
N LEU A 163 9.05 -1.50 0.16
CA LEU A 163 8.27 -0.27 0.10
C LEU A 163 7.94 0.34 1.47
N LEU A 164 7.89 -0.49 2.51
CA LEU A 164 7.61 -0.04 3.87
C LEU A 164 8.84 0.53 4.58
N LYS A 165 10.03 0.18 4.12
CA LYS A 165 11.28 0.55 4.79
C LYS A 165 11.53 2.06 4.72
N ASP A 166 11.92 2.64 5.86
CA ASP A 166 12.37 4.03 6.01
C ASP A 166 11.34 5.10 5.57
N ARG A 167 10.04 4.77 5.60
CA ARG A 167 8.97 5.74 5.27
C ARG A 167 7.72 5.56 6.15
N THR A 168 6.93 6.63 6.25
CA THR A 168 5.65 6.53 6.98
C THR A 168 4.63 5.80 6.12
N SER A 169 4.10 4.69 6.63
CA SER A 169 3.24 3.81 5.84
C SER A 169 1.92 3.50 6.53
N PHE A 170 0.83 3.52 5.77
CA PHE A 170 -0.49 3.06 6.21
C PHE A 170 -0.91 1.87 5.36
N ILE A 171 -1.25 0.76 6.00
CA ILE A 171 -1.62 -0.46 5.31
C ILE A 171 -2.99 -0.93 5.79
N ILE A 172 -3.95 -1.03 4.87
CA ILE A 172 -5.17 -1.79 5.14
C ILE A 172 -4.80 -3.25 4.94
N ALA A 173 -4.44 -3.90 6.07
CA ALA A 173 -3.80 -5.20 6.02
C ALA A 173 -4.83 -6.34 6.05
N HIS A 174 -4.66 -7.26 5.12
CA HIS A 174 -5.43 -8.50 5.01
C HIS A 174 -4.56 -9.76 5.15
N ARG A 175 -3.24 -9.61 5.21
CA ARG A 175 -2.27 -10.71 5.36
C ARG A 175 -1.57 -10.65 6.71
N LEU A 176 -1.44 -11.80 7.34
CA LEU A 176 -0.79 -11.89 8.65
C LEU A 176 0.67 -11.45 8.61
N SER A 177 1.39 -11.77 7.53
CA SER A 177 2.79 -11.36 7.34
C SER A 177 2.95 -9.84 7.43
N THR A 178 2.07 -9.10 6.77
CA THR A 178 2.08 -7.63 6.75
C THR A 178 1.70 -7.05 8.13
N ILE A 179 0.69 -7.63 8.79
CA ILE A 179 0.26 -7.19 10.13
C ILE A 179 1.40 -7.35 11.15
N ARG A 180 2.12 -8.47 11.11
CA ARG A 180 3.22 -8.74 12.05
C ARG A 180 4.45 -7.87 11.85
N GLN A 181 4.65 -7.31 10.65
CA GLN A 181 5.76 -6.41 10.34
C GLN A 181 5.46 -4.95 10.70
N ALA A 182 4.22 -4.60 11.03
CA ALA A 182 3.84 -3.25 11.38
C ALA A 182 4.32 -2.85 12.77
N ASP A 183 4.80 -1.61 12.91
CA ASP A 183 5.20 -1.05 14.19
C ASP A 183 4.00 -0.81 15.11
N VAL A 184 2.86 -0.44 14.50
CA VAL A 184 1.61 -0.18 15.21
C VAL A 184 0.43 -0.78 14.43
N ILE A 185 -0.43 -1.47 15.12
CA ILE A 185 -1.70 -1.96 14.60
C ILE A 185 -2.84 -1.11 15.17
N LEU A 186 -3.70 -0.60 14.29
CA LEU A 186 -4.93 0.08 14.65
C LEU A 186 -6.12 -0.85 14.37
N VAL A 187 -6.86 -1.18 15.40
CA VAL A 187 -8.07 -2.01 15.27
C VAL A 187 -9.27 -1.10 15.14
N VAL A 188 -9.92 -1.15 13.98
CA VAL A 188 -11.06 -0.29 13.65
C VAL A 188 -12.36 -1.09 13.73
N LYS A 189 -13.35 -0.54 14.46
CA LYS A 189 -14.70 -1.08 14.56
C LYS A 189 -15.72 0.05 14.56
N ALA A 190 -16.72 -0.04 13.69
CA ALA A 190 -17.80 0.95 13.56
C ALA A 190 -17.28 2.41 13.50
N GLY A 191 -16.25 2.67 12.70
CA GLY A 191 -15.65 4.00 12.50
C GLY A 191 -14.79 4.50 13.66
N LYS A 192 -14.45 3.67 14.63
CA LYS A 192 -13.62 4.04 15.78
C LYS A 192 -12.41 3.14 15.91
N ILE A 193 -11.27 3.71 16.30
CA ILE A 193 -10.11 2.94 16.75
C ILE A 193 -10.44 2.45 18.16
N ILE A 194 -10.55 1.13 18.35
CA ILE A 194 -10.94 0.51 19.63
C ILE A 194 -9.74 -0.10 20.38
N GLU A 195 -8.69 -0.49 19.65
CA GLU A 195 -7.43 -1.01 20.19
C GLU A 195 -6.28 -0.49 19.35
N GLN A 196 -5.12 -0.30 19.97
CA GLN A 196 -3.86 -0.01 19.27
C GLN A 196 -2.68 -0.60 20.05
N GLY A 197 -1.66 -1.05 19.33
CA GLY A 197 -0.44 -1.64 19.91
C GLY A 197 0.30 -2.48 18.90
N THR A 198 1.32 -3.21 19.33
CA THR A 198 2.01 -4.22 18.53
C THR A 198 1.20 -5.51 18.43
N HIS A 199 1.62 -6.40 17.55
CA HIS A 199 0.99 -7.72 17.39
C HIS A 199 0.94 -8.50 18.72
N GLU A 200 2.07 -8.56 19.42
CA GLU A 200 2.22 -9.28 20.67
C GLU A 200 1.38 -8.68 21.80
N GLU A 201 1.39 -7.35 21.92
CA GLU A 201 0.60 -6.64 22.94
C GLU A 201 -0.90 -6.89 22.76
N LEU A 202 -1.40 -6.76 21.53
CA LEU A 202 -2.81 -6.93 21.22
C LEU A 202 -3.27 -8.40 21.38
N LEU A 203 -2.43 -9.37 21.08
CA LEU A 203 -2.72 -10.77 21.37
C LEU A 203 -2.81 -11.03 22.87
N ALA A 204 -1.85 -10.50 23.65
CA ALA A 204 -1.82 -10.66 25.10
C ALA A 204 -3.01 -10.02 25.80
N GLN A 205 -3.56 -8.92 25.27
CA GLN A 205 -4.76 -8.27 25.78
C GLN A 205 -6.03 -9.13 25.64
N GLY A 206 -6.04 -10.13 24.72
CA GLY A 206 -7.20 -11.00 24.52
C GLY A 206 -8.46 -10.28 24.00
N GLY A 207 -8.32 -9.08 23.44
CA GLY A 207 -9.37 -8.19 23.02
C GLY A 207 -10.02 -8.54 21.68
N PHE A 208 -10.49 -7.53 20.97
CA PHE A 208 -11.11 -7.70 19.66
C PHE A 208 -10.10 -8.16 18.60
N TYR A 209 -8.86 -7.64 18.65
CA TYR A 209 -7.80 -8.08 17.78
C TYR A 209 -7.53 -9.58 17.89
N ASN A 210 -7.44 -10.12 19.10
CA ASN A 210 -7.23 -11.55 19.33
C ASN A 210 -8.36 -12.39 18.72
N LYS A 211 -9.63 -11.95 18.84
CA LYS A 211 -10.76 -12.62 18.21
C LYS A 211 -10.68 -12.59 16.68
N LEU A 212 -10.34 -11.43 16.12
CA LEU A 212 -10.16 -11.25 14.68
C LEU A 212 -9.04 -12.13 14.15
N TYR A 213 -7.91 -12.19 14.85
CA TYR A 213 -6.76 -13.02 14.54
C TYR A 213 -7.13 -14.50 14.48
N ASN A 214 -7.79 -15.00 15.53
CA ASN A 214 -8.18 -16.41 15.61
C ASN A 214 -9.22 -16.79 14.53
N SER A 215 -10.13 -15.88 14.17
CA SER A 215 -11.14 -16.14 13.16
C SER A 215 -10.63 -16.07 11.72
N GLN A 216 -9.64 -15.23 11.44
CA GLN A 216 -9.16 -14.99 10.07
C GLN A 216 -7.85 -15.73 9.73
N PHE A 217 -7.00 -16.00 10.70
CA PHE A 217 -5.63 -16.47 10.47
C PHE A 217 -5.28 -17.81 11.16
N GLN A 218 -6.06 -18.28 12.12
CA GLN A 218 -5.88 -19.59 12.76
C GLN A 218 -6.92 -20.65 12.32
N ALA A 219 -7.90 -20.28 11.51
CA ALA A 219 -8.94 -21.21 11.02
C ALA A 219 -8.51 -21.93 9.73
N VAL A 220 -7.22 -22.31 9.60
CA VAL A 220 -6.69 -23.14 8.49
C VAL A 220 -6.08 -24.38 9.09
#